data_9b157e63a2422e0e2e701c1e7ae35568
#
_entry.id   9b157e63a2422e0e2e701c1e7ae35568
#
_cell.length_a   1.000
_cell.length_b   1.000
_cell.length_c   1.000
_cell.angle_alpha   90.00
_cell.angle_beta   90.00
_cell.angle_gamma   90.00
#
_symmetry.space_group_name_H-M   'P 1'
#
loop_
_entity.id
_entity.type
_entity.pdbx_description
1 polymer ?
#
loop_
_entity_poly.entity_id
_entity_poly.type
_entity_poly.pdbx_seq_one_letter_code
_entity_poly.pdbx_strand_id
1 'polypeptide(L)'
;KRQLNASAKQNFDWLISRLARQNTEFTIYGKAVSAVVLAKNNHRKEAANLLESIRQYTVYTDEMGRYFDSPKAQYSWFDYRIPSQVAAIEALKALQPDDVKTIGEMQRWLLQTKRTQAWDTPINSVNAVYAFLNGNGAALVDGNAQHATIKIDGEKLQMPKSTAGLGYVKAAKTGDRFKQLTVEKASEGTSWGAVYAQFMQQSDDVADAAMGMTVVREVLKDG
;
A
#
# COMPACT_ATOMS: atom_id res chain seq x y z
N LYS A 1 21.79 19.11 -5.59
CA LYS A 1 20.81 20.16 -5.17
C LYS A 1 21.04 21.41 -5.98
N ARG A 2 20.01 21.95 -6.63
CA ARG A 2 20.09 23.22 -7.34
C ARG A 2 20.25 24.35 -6.31
N GLN A 3 21.26 25.17 -6.43
CA GLN A 3 21.42 26.34 -5.55
C GLN A 3 20.38 27.40 -5.92
N LEU A 4 19.61 27.81 -4.92
CA LEU A 4 18.67 28.93 -5.06
C LEU A 4 19.44 30.25 -4.96
N ASN A 5 19.04 31.26 -5.76
CA ASN A 5 19.52 32.62 -5.54
C ASN A 5 18.96 33.20 -4.23
N ALA A 6 19.49 34.31 -3.78
CA ALA A 6 19.13 34.91 -2.48
C ALA A 6 17.62 35.17 -2.32
N SER A 7 17.00 35.74 -3.35
CA SER A 7 15.56 36.07 -3.34
C SER A 7 14.71 34.79 -3.30
N ALA A 8 15.02 33.79 -4.12
CA ALA A 8 14.31 32.49 -4.12
C ALA A 8 14.48 31.76 -2.79
N LYS A 9 15.67 31.86 -2.17
CA LYS A 9 15.91 31.28 -0.84
C LYS A 9 15.06 31.96 0.22
N GLN A 10 14.99 33.30 0.23
CA GLN A 10 14.17 34.05 1.18
C GLN A 10 12.67 33.67 1.05
N ASN A 11 12.15 33.60 -0.17
CA ASN A 11 10.78 33.17 -0.43
C ASN A 11 10.52 31.74 0.02
N PHE A 12 11.47 30.84 -0.24
CA PHE A 12 11.38 29.45 0.22
C PHE A 12 11.34 29.35 1.74
N ASP A 13 12.26 30.03 2.45
CA ASP A 13 12.32 30.01 3.91
C ASP A 13 11.04 30.62 4.53
N TRP A 14 10.47 31.65 3.90
CA TRP A 14 9.19 32.21 4.30
C TRP A 14 8.03 31.20 4.13
N LEU A 15 7.97 30.52 2.97
CA LEU A 15 6.95 29.49 2.72
C LEU A 15 7.04 28.34 3.72
N ILE A 16 8.23 27.86 4.02
CA ILE A 16 8.46 26.79 5.02
C ILE A 16 8.00 27.26 6.40
N SER A 17 8.35 28.48 6.80
CA SER A 17 7.94 29.05 8.09
C SER A 17 6.42 29.22 8.19
N ARG A 18 5.76 29.57 7.08
CA ARG A 18 4.31 29.66 7.01
C ARG A 18 3.66 28.29 7.08
N LEU A 19 4.20 27.30 6.34
CA LEU A 19 3.73 25.91 6.37
C LEU A 19 3.81 25.33 7.78
N ALA A 20 4.87 25.62 8.53
CA ALA A 20 5.05 25.16 9.90
C ALA A 20 3.97 25.69 10.87
N ARG A 21 3.40 26.88 10.60
CA ARG A 21 2.42 27.54 11.46
C ARG A 21 0.96 27.34 11.04
N GLN A 22 0.69 27.18 9.74
CA GLN A 22 -0.66 27.20 9.16
C GLN A 22 -0.91 25.88 8.40
N ASN A 23 -1.23 24.83 9.14
CA ASN A 23 -1.38 23.49 8.56
C ASN A 23 -2.56 22.67 9.14
N THR A 24 -3.34 23.25 10.05
CA THR A 24 -4.43 22.57 10.76
C THR A 24 -5.58 22.19 9.86
N GLU A 25 -5.89 23.01 8.86
CA GLU A 25 -7.01 22.82 7.93
C GLU A 25 -6.68 21.88 6.75
N PHE A 26 -5.45 21.39 6.68
CA PHE A 26 -5.06 20.50 5.59
C PHE A 26 -5.76 19.15 5.66
N THR A 27 -6.02 18.58 4.47
CA THR A 27 -6.43 17.20 4.33
C THR A 27 -5.36 16.25 4.86
N ILE A 28 -5.68 14.98 5.03
CA ILE A 28 -4.70 13.94 5.43
C ILE A 28 -3.52 13.93 4.45
N TYR A 29 -3.79 13.97 3.14
CA TYR A 29 -2.75 14.08 2.11
C TYR A 29 -1.87 15.31 2.31
N GLY A 30 -2.48 16.48 2.45
CA GLY A 30 -1.75 17.74 2.66
C GLY A 30 -0.87 17.72 3.91
N LYS A 31 -1.38 17.19 5.03
CA LYS A 31 -0.61 17.02 6.27
C LYS A 31 0.57 16.06 6.10
N ALA A 32 0.36 14.93 5.43
CA ALA A 32 1.41 13.94 5.20
C ALA A 32 2.55 14.49 4.34
N VAL A 33 2.23 15.12 3.21
CA VAL A 33 3.23 15.77 2.34
C VAL A 33 3.96 16.89 3.09
N SER A 34 3.20 17.72 3.84
CA SER A 34 3.79 18.81 4.64
C SER A 34 4.74 18.27 5.72
N ALA A 35 4.41 17.15 6.36
CA ALA A 35 5.29 16.52 7.34
C ALA A 35 6.64 16.12 6.73
N VAL A 36 6.66 15.55 5.54
CA VAL A 36 7.90 15.20 4.82
C VAL A 36 8.70 16.46 4.46
N VAL A 37 8.02 17.50 3.96
CA VAL A 37 8.68 18.77 3.59
C VAL A 37 9.30 19.43 4.82
N LEU A 38 8.56 19.53 5.91
CA LEU A 38 9.03 20.14 7.17
C LEU A 38 10.19 19.36 7.78
N ALA A 39 10.12 18.02 7.78
CA ALA A 39 11.22 17.17 8.26
C ALA A 39 12.52 17.40 7.48
N LYS A 40 12.43 17.51 6.15
CA LYS A 40 13.58 17.80 5.27
C LYS A 40 14.17 19.21 5.44
N ASN A 41 13.42 20.13 6.06
CA ASN A 41 13.81 21.53 6.30
C ASN A 41 14.00 21.85 7.78
N ASN A 42 14.36 20.87 8.59
CA ASN A 42 14.71 20.99 10.02
C ASN A 42 13.55 21.38 10.95
N HIS A 43 12.32 21.32 10.51
CA HIS A 43 11.10 21.52 11.31
C HIS A 43 10.54 20.19 11.82
N ARG A 44 11.38 19.38 12.50
CA ARG A 44 11.03 18.02 12.91
C ARG A 44 9.88 17.95 13.92
N LYS A 45 9.77 18.95 14.81
CA LYS A 45 8.70 18.99 15.81
C LYS A 45 7.33 19.18 15.16
N GLU A 46 7.24 20.14 14.25
CA GLU A 46 6.02 20.44 13.51
C GLU A 46 5.65 19.26 12.58
N ALA A 47 6.64 18.65 11.96
CA ALA A 47 6.45 17.45 11.15
C ALA A 47 5.89 16.28 11.98
N ALA A 48 6.42 16.05 13.20
CA ALA A 48 5.91 15.01 14.10
C ALA A 48 4.48 15.29 14.56
N ASN A 49 4.13 16.56 14.84
CA ASN A 49 2.77 16.93 15.20
C ASN A 49 1.78 16.65 14.06
N LEU A 50 2.18 16.91 12.80
CA LEU A 50 1.36 16.56 11.64
C LEU A 50 1.18 15.05 11.49
N LEU A 51 2.25 14.29 11.68
CA LEU A 51 2.20 12.83 11.63
C LEU A 51 1.25 12.27 12.71
N GLU A 52 1.33 12.78 13.93
CA GLU A 52 0.42 12.39 15.00
C GLU A 52 -1.03 12.78 14.68
N SER A 53 -1.24 13.97 14.12
CA SER A 53 -2.57 14.40 13.69
C SER A 53 -3.18 13.47 12.65
N ILE A 54 -2.42 12.97 11.68
CA ILE A 54 -2.97 12.03 10.68
C ILE A 54 -3.20 10.63 11.25
N ARG A 55 -2.38 10.18 12.23
CA ARG A 55 -2.58 8.90 12.90
C ARG A 55 -3.96 8.76 13.54
N GLN A 56 -4.50 9.84 14.08
CA GLN A 56 -5.82 9.86 14.73
C GLN A 56 -6.98 9.51 13.78
N TYR A 57 -6.78 9.63 12.48
CA TYR A 57 -7.77 9.29 11.46
C TYR A 57 -7.60 7.88 10.90
N THR A 58 -6.64 7.11 11.41
CA THR A 58 -6.45 5.74 10.96
C THR A 58 -7.39 4.78 11.68
N VAL A 59 -7.90 3.81 10.93
CA VAL A 59 -8.57 2.62 11.46
C VAL A 59 -7.75 1.38 11.14
N TYR A 60 -7.94 0.32 11.90
CA TYR A 60 -7.24 -0.95 11.71
C TYR A 60 -8.22 -2.11 11.75
N THR A 61 -8.06 -3.04 10.83
CA THR A 61 -8.68 -4.37 10.88
C THR A 61 -7.64 -5.42 10.52
N ASP A 62 -7.81 -6.64 11.06
CA ASP A 62 -6.88 -7.74 10.78
C ASP A 62 -6.85 -8.11 9.30
N GLU A 63 -7.99 -7.98 8.61
CA GLU A 63 -8.10 -8.28 7.19
C GLU A 63 -7.46 -7.19 6.33
N MET A 64 -7.86 -5.95 6.54
CA MET A 64 -7.46 -4.83 5.67
C MET A 64 -6.13 -4.19 6.06
N GLY A 65 -5.67 -4.38 7.29
CA GLY A 65 -4.56 -3.62 7.84
C GLY A 65 -4.99 -2.22 8.30
N ARG A 66 -4.11 -1.24 8.21
CA ARG A 66 -4.34 0.14 8.68
C ARG A 66 -4.59 1.09 7.51
N TYR A 67 -5.64 1.89 7.61
CA TYR A 67 -6.04 2.80 6.54
C TYR A 67 -6.84 3.99 7.07
N PHE A 68 -7.14 4.93 6.20
CA PHE A 68 -7.98 6.08 6.48
C PHE A 68 -9.41 5.83 6.00
N ASP A 69 -10.34 5.75 6.94
CA ASP A 69 -11.78 5.67 6.67
C ASP A 69 -12.44 6.99 7.11
N SER A 70 -12.05 8.07 6.47
CA SER A 70 -12.49 9.40 6.81
C SER A 70 -12.75 10.23 5.55
N PRO A 71 -13.78 11.08 5.54
CA PRO A 71 -14.00 12.05 4.46
C PRO A 71 -12.81 12.97 4.20
N LYS A 72 -11.96 13.21 5.20
CA LYS A 72 -10.71 13.97 5.05
C LYS A 72 -9.65 13.27 4.20
N ALA A 73 -9.77 11.96 3.95
CA ALA A 73 -8.92 11.23 3.02
C ALA A 73 -9.33 11.46 1.57
N GLN A 74 -10.57 11.82 1.35
CA GLN A 74 -11.11 12.13 0.03
C GLN A 74 -10.94 13.62 -0.26
N TYR A 75 -10.55 13.94 -1.47
CA TYR A 75 -10.40 15.32 -1.91
C TYR A 75 -11.02 15.51 -3.28
N SER A 76 -12.05 16.38 -3.36
CA SER A 76 -12.74 16.68 -4.61
C SER A 76 -13.52 15.47 -5.18
N TRP A 77 -13.65 15.40 -6.49
CA TRP A 77 -14.40 14.39 -7.26
C TRP A 77 -13.65 13.06 -7.43
N PHE A 78 -12.35 13.05 -7.11
CA PHE A 78 -11.53 11.85 -7.21
C PHE A 78 -11.37 11.20 -5.85
N ASP A 79 -11.35 9.89 -5.84
CA ASP A 79 -10.99 9.13 -4.67
C ASP A 79 -9.49 9.30 -4.37
N TYR A 80 -9.18 10.11 -3.37
CA TYR A 80 -7.82 10.42 -2.94
C TYR A 80 -7.30 9.43 -1.88
N ARG A 81 -7.97 8.32 -1.66
CA ARG A 81 -7.59 7.35 -0.62
C ARG A 81 -6.21 6.77 -0.85
N ILE A 82 -5.91 6.32 -2.06
CA ILE A 82 -4.60 5.74 -2.38
C ILE A 82 -3.49 6.78 -2.27
N PRO A 83 -3.56 7.99 -2.88
CA PRO A 83 -2.56 9.03 -2.68
C PRO A 83 -2.36 9.42 -1.21
N SER A 84 -3.42 9.52 -0.42
CA SER A 84 -3.35 9.84 1.01
C SER A 84 -2.63 8.75 1.80
N GLN A 85 -2.94 7.49 1.53
CA GLN A 85 -2.27 6.33 2.13
C GLN A 85 -0.79 6.30 1.80
N VAL A 86 -0.43 6.52 0.54
CA VAL A 86 0.96 6.54 0.07
C VAL A 86 1.75 7.68 0.70
N ALA A 87 1.18 8.89 0.73
CA ALA A 87 1.81 10.04 1.37
C ALA A 87 2.02 9.82 2.88
N ALA A 88 1.08 9.20 3.56
CA ALA A 88 1.23 8.85 4.98
C ALA A 88 2.32 7.80 5.21
N ILE A 89 2.43 6.78 4.35
CA ILE A 89 3.53 5.81 4.39
C ILE A 89 4.88 6.51 4.19
N GLU A 90 4.96 7.46 3.25
CA GLU A 90 6.18 8.24 3.04
C GLU A 90 6.54 9.09 4.27
N ALA A 91 5.56 9.73 4.89
CA ALA A 91 5.77 10.51 6.11
C ALA A 91 6.23 9.63 7.28
N LEU A 92 5.66 8.44 7.45
CA LEU A 92 6.10 7.47 8.45
C LEU A 92 7.55 7.03 8.20
N LYS A 93 7.89 6.63 6.98
CA LYS A 93 9.26 6.24 6.62
C LYS A 93 10.28 7.36 6.83
N ALA A 94 9.88 8.62 6.61
CA ALA A 94 10.76 9.78 6.79
C ALA A 94 10.97 10.18 8.26
N LEU A 95 9.97 10.01 9.11
CA LEU A 95 9.97 10.50 10.48
C LEU A 95 10.13 9.39 11.52
N GLN A 96 9.60 8.22 11.27
CA GLN A 96 9.57 7.05 12.16
C GLN A 96 9.84 5.77 11.37
N PRO A 97 11.04 5.62 10.76
CA PRO A 97 11.38 4.45 9.94
C PRO A 97 11.34 3.13 10.73
N ASP A 98 11.53 3.19 12.04
CA ASP A 98 11.54 2.03 12.92
C ASP A 98 10.12 1.51 13.24
N ASP A 99 9.07 2.26 12.92
CA ASP A 99 7.68 1.82 13.06
C ASP A 99 7.27 0.90 11.89
N VAL A 100 8.02 -0.17 11.73
CA VAL A 100 7.85 -1.17 10.65
C VAL A 100 6.45 -1.79 10.68
N LYS A 101 5.87 -1.91 11.88
CA LYS A 101 4.54 -2.48 12.08
C LYS A 101 3.48 -1.60 11.39
N THR A 102 3.39 -0.32 11.75
CA THR A 102 2.40 0.59 11.16
C THR A 102 2.60 0.73 9.65
N ILE A 103 3.85 0.85 9.20
CA ILE A 103 4.18 0.91 7.77
C ILE A 103 3.67 -0.34 7.06
N GLY A 104 3.94 -1.53 7.61
CA GLY A 104 3.50 -2.80 7.06
C GLY A 104 1.98 -2.96 7.03
N GLU A 105 1.28 -2.54 8.10
CA GLU A 105 -0.17 -2.51 8.15
C GLU A 105 -0.78 -1.60 7.08
N MET A 106 -0.20 -0.43 6.85
CA MET A 106 -0.65 0.51 5.83
C MET A 106 -0.37 0.00 4.40
N GLN A 107 0.76 -0.66 4.19
CA GLN A 107 1.08 -1.32 2.93
C GLN A 107 0.15 -2.50 2.65
N ARG A 108 -0.29 -3.24 3.68
CA ARG A 108 -1.29 -4.31 3.55
C ARG A 108 -2.58 -3.78 2.94
N TRP A 109 -3.07 -2.63 3.41
CA TRP A 109 -4.27 -2.04 2.85
C TRP A 109 -4.14 -1.75 1.34
N LEU A 110 -3.00 -1.22 0.90
CA LEU A 110 -2.76 -1.00 -0.52
C LEU A 110 -2.85 -2.30 -1.34
N LEU A 111 -2.37 -3.41 -0.80
CA LEU A 111 -2.47 -4.71 -1.47
C LEU A 111 -3.91 -5.22 -1.50
N GLN A 112 -4.65 -5.06 -0.41
CA GLN A 112 -6.05 -5.50 -0.33
C GLN A 112 -6.99 -4.68 -1.23
N THR A 113 -6.69 -3.39 -1.43
CA THR A 113 -7.47 -2.56 -2.36
C THR A 113 -7.14 -2.82 -3.83
N LYS A 114 -6.05 -3.50 -4.11
CA LYS A 114 -5.71 -3.93 -5.46
C LYS A 114 -6.69 -5.00 -5.92
N ARG A 115 -7.58 -4.64 -6.83
CA ARG A 115 -8.51 -5.60 -7.45
C ARG A 115 -7.85 -6.22 -8.68
N THR A 116 -7.88 -7.55 -8.75
CA THR A 116 -7.32 -8.32 -9.85
C THR A 116 -5.81 -8.11 -10.06
N GLN A 117 -5.40 -7.19 -10.91
CA GLN A 117 -3.99 -6.99 -11.27
C GLN A 117 -3.50 -5.52 -11.18
N ALA A 118 -4.40 -4.58 -10.97
CA ALA A 118 -4.06 -3.16 -10.91
C ALA A 118 -4.96 -2.41 -9.92
N TRP A 119 -4.50 -1.23 -9.49
CA TRP A 119 -5.35 -0.26 -8.81
C TRP A 119 -6.22 0.45 -9.85
N ASP A 120 -7.23 1.17 -9.39
CA ASP A 120 -8.28 1.82 -10.18
C ASP A 120 -7.78 2.76 -11.29
N THR A 121 -6.62 3.39 -11.10
CA THR A 121 -5.99 4.24 -12.12
C THR A 121 -4.50 3.94 -12.28
N PRO A 122 -3.90 4.26 -13.46
CA PRO A 122 -2.46 4.14 -13.66
C PRO A 122 -1.64 4.96 -12.64
N ILE A 123 -2.11 6.17 -12.30
CA ILE A 123 -1.45 7.05 -11.33
C ILE A 123 -1.44 6.40 -9.94
N ASN A 124 -2.58 5.85 -9.52
CA ASN A 124 -2.67 5.15 -8.24
C ASN A 124 -1.81 3.87 -8.23
N SER A 125 -1.69 3.18 -9.35
CA SER A 125 -0.78 2.04 -9.50
C SER A 125 0.69 2.45 -9.30
N VAL A 126 1.12 3.55 -9.92
CA VAL A 126 2.48 4.09 -9.74
C VAL A 126 2.72 4.51 -8.29
N ASN A 127 1.78 5.23 -7.68
CA ASN A 127 1.88 5.67 -6.29
C ASN A 127 1.96 4.48 -5.33
N ALA A 128 1.12 3.47 -5.51
CA ALA A 128 1.13 2.28 -4.67
C ALA A 128 2.46 1.51 -4.80
N VAL A 129 2.95 1.30 -6.02
CA VAL A 129 4.26 0.68 -6.26
C VAL A 129 5.37 1.49 -5.59
N TYR A 130 5.36 2.82 -5.70
CA TYR A 130 6.30 3.70 -5.03
C TYR A 130 6.31 3.50 -3.51
N ALA A 131 5.14 3.33 -2.87
CA ALA A 131 5.06 3.11 -1.42
C ALA A 131 5.80 1.85 -0.95
N PHE A 132 5.90 0.83 -1.81
CA PHE A 132 6.68 -0.39 -1.52
C PHE A 132 8.16 -0.20 -1.79
N LEU A 133 8.53 0.46 -2.88
CA LEU A 133 9.91 0.58 -3.34
C LEU A 133 10.69 1.67 -2.60
N ASN A 134 10.03 2.74 -2.19
CA ASN A 134 10.69 3.86 -1.52
C ASN A 134 11.30 3.44 -0.18
N GLY A 135 12.59 3.67 -0.03
CA GLY A 135 13.38 3.28 1.14
C GLY A 135 13.92 1.85 1.11
N ASN A 136 13.54 1.04 0.13
CA ASN A 136 13.97 -0.36 0.00
C ASN A 136 14.97 -0.57 -1.14
N GLY A 137 15.66 0.47 -1.58
CA GLY A 137 16.56 0.41 -2.74
C GLY A 137 17.64 -0.69 -2.65
N ALA A 138 18.19 -0.93 -1.47
CA ALA A 138 19.16 -2.01 -1.26
C ALA A 138 18.53 -3.40 -1.45
N ALA A 139 17.33 -3.61 -0.94
CA ALA A 139 16.61 -4.87 -1.07
C ALA A 139 16.19 -5.19 -2.52
N LEU A 140 16.06 -4.17 -3.36
CA LEU A 140 15.74 -4.34 -4.79
C LEU A 140 16.95 -4.75 -5.63
N VAL A 141 18.16 -4.42 -5.17
CA VAL A 141 19.41 -4.67 -5.89
C VAL A 141 20.10 -5.95 -5.40
N ASP A 142 19.76 -6.38 -4.18
CA ASP A 142 20.38 -7.55 -3.57
C ASP A 142 19.85 -8.85 -4.17
N GLY A 143 20.58 -9.40 -5.15
CA GLY A 143 20.30 -10.70 -5.77
C GLY A 143 20.35 -11.89 -4.79
N ASN A 144 20.73 -11.65 -3.53
CA ASN A 144 20.76 -12.62 -2.43
C ASN A 144 19.53 -12.54 -1.53
N ALA A 145 18.49 -11.77 -1.89
CA ALA A 145 17.26 -11.75 -1.14
C ALA A 145 16.75 -13.19 -0.92
N GLN A 146 16.79 -13.66 0.32
CA GLN A 146 16.28 -14.99 0.66
C GLN A 146 14.76 -15.00 0.47
N HIS A 147 14.34 -15.71 -0.56
CA HIS A 147 12.92 -15.88 -0.83
C HIS A 147 12.27 -16.70 0.28
N ALA A 148 11.01 -16.41 0.55
CA ALA A 148 10.22 -17.25 1.41
C ALA A 148 10.14 -18.66 0.82
N THR A 149 10.21 -19.68 1.67
CA THR A 149 9.93 -21.07 1.29
C THR A 149 8.43 -21.29 1.28
N ILE A 150 7.91 -21.72 0.15
CA ILE A 150 6.49 -22.02 -0.02
C ILE A 150 6.33 -23.55 -0.08
N LYS A 151 5.42 -24.07 0.73
CA LYS A 151 5.05 -25.49 0.74
C LYS A 151 3.56 -25.62 0.44
N ILE A 152 3.21 -26.59 -0.39
CA ILE A 152 1.82 -26.96 -0.68
C ILE A 152 1.63 -28.40 -0.24
N ASP A 153 0.73 -28.63 0.71
CA ASP A 153 0.48 -29.93 1.34
C ASP A 153 1.76 -30.62 1.87
N GLY A 154 2.67 -29.79 2.44
CA GLY A 154 3.95 -30.22 2.98
C GLY A 154 5.09 -30.32 1.95
N GLU A 155 4.81 -30.35 0.67
CA GLU A 155 5.83 -30.39 -0.39
C GLU A 155 6.34 -28.97 -0.71
N LYS A 156 7.66 -28.83 -0.77
CA LYS A 156 8.30 -27.55 -1.14
C LYS A 156 8.05 -27.23 -2.62
N LEU A 157 7.46 -26.06 -2.87
CA LEU A 157 7.27 -25.56 -4.21
C LEU A 157 8.62 -25.14 -4.81
N GLN A 158 8.94 -25.66 -5.98
CA GLN A 158 10.13 -25.26 -6.73
C GLN A 158 9.92 -23.83 -7.25
N MET A 159 10.76 -22.92 -6.79
CA MET A 159 10.69 -21.50 -7.18
C MET A 159 11.59 -21.28 -8.40
N PRO A 160 11.06 -20.68 -9.48
CA PRO A 160 11.89 -20.29 -10.62
C PRO A 160 12.86 -19.19 -10.23
N LYS A 161 13.84 -18.91 -11.09
CA LYS A 161 14.74 -17.77 -10.88
C LYS A 161 13.97 -16.47 -10.85
N SER A 162 14.36 -15.57 -9.95
CA SER A 162 13.78 -14.22 -9.84
C SER A 162 13.85 -13.48 -11.17
N THR A 163 12.77 -12.83 -11.54
CA THR A 163 12.69 -12.03 -12.76
C THR A 163 13.11 -10.59 -12.47
N ALA A 164 13.90 -10.01 -13.37
CA ALA A 164 14.26 -8.59 -13.38
C ALA A 164 14.99 -8.04 -12.13
N GLY A 165 15.67 -8.86 -11.35
CA GLY A 165 16.45 -8.41 -10.19
C GLY A 165 15.62 -7.87 -9.02
N LEU A 166 14.30 -7.91 -9.10
CA LEU A 166 13.39 -7.35 -8.09
C LEU A 166 12.97 -8.35 -7.02
N GLY A 167 13.55 -9.53 -6.97
CA GLY A 167 13.11 -10.59 -6.04
C GLY A 167 11.70 -11.11 -6.31
N TYR A 168 11.07 -10.72 -7.42
CA TYR A 168 9.75 -11.21 -7.79
C TYR A 168 9.82 -12.62 -8.38
N VAL A 169 9.01 -13.49 -7.83
CA VAL A 169 8.89 -14.87 -8.30
C VAL A 169 7.41 -15.23 -8.44
N LYS A 170 7.06 -15.86 -9.55
CA LYS A 170 5.74 -16.44 -9.79
C LYS A 170 5.89 -17.92 -10.06
N ALA A 171 5.19 -18.75 -9.31
CA ALA A 171 5.14 -20.18 -9.52
C ALA A 171 3.69 -20.64 -9.61
N ALA A 172 3.44 -21.71 -10.37
CA ALA A 172 2.14 -22.33 -10.47
C ALA A 172 2.28 -23.84 -10.18
N LYS A 173 1.31 -24.39 -9.51
CA LYS A 173 1.18 -25.85 -9.31
C LYS A 173 -0.22 -26.26 -9.76
N THR A 174 -0.29 -27.24 -10.63
CA THR A 174 -1.55 -27.84 -11.08
C THR A 174 -1.84 -29.10 -10.28
N GLY A 175 -3.08 -29.32 -9.91
CA GLY A 175 -3.51 -30.50 -9.16
C GLY A 175 -4.99 -30.42 -8.84
N ASP A 176 -5.57 -31.50 -8.39
CA ASP A 176 -7.02 -31.61 -8.22
C ASP A 176 -7.54 -30.95 -6.94
N ARG A 177 -6.77 -31.00 -5.86
CA ARG A 177 -7.15 -30.34 -4.58
C ARG A 177 -5.91 -30.07 -3.75
N PHE A 178 -5.75 -28.82 -3.35
CA PHE A 178 -4.74 -28.39 -2.38
C PHE A 178 -5.44 -28.07 -1.06
N LYS A 179 -4.89 -28.57 0.05
CA LYS A 179 -5.49 -28.41 1.38
C LYS A 179 -4.77 -27.38 2.23
N GLN A 180 -3.46 -27.28 2.09
CA GLN A 180 -2.65 -26.44 2.95
C GLN A 180 -1.57 -25.72 2.16
N LEU A 181 -1.47 -24.41 2.40
CA LEU A 181 -0.35 -23.58 1.96
C LEU A 181 0.42 -23.11 3.19
N THR A 182 1.72 -23.35 3.20
CA THR A 182 2.63 -22.87 4.25
C THR A 182 3.67 -21.95 3.63
N VAL A 183 3.87 -20.79 4.20
CA VAL A 183 4.89 -19.82 3.80
C VAL A 183 5.83 -19.60 4.98
N GLU A 184 7.10 -19.94 4.81
CA GLU A 184 8.15 -19.81 5.81
C GLU A 184 9.19 -18.79 5.33
N LYS A 185 9.50 -17.79 6.14
CA LYS A 185 10.54 -16.81 5.86
C LYS A 185 11.53 -16.75 7.02
N ALA A 186 12.77 -17.09 6.75
CA ALA A 186 13.84 -17.10 7.76
C ALA A 186 14.59 -15.76 7.85
N SER A 187 14.53 -14.93 6.81
CA SER A 187 15.24 -13.65 6.78
C SER A 187 14.43 -12.52 7.38
N GLU A 188 15.10 -11.50 7.90
CA GLU A 188 14.45 -10.27 8.35
C GLU A 188 13.82 -9.48 7.21
N GLY A 189 12.99 -8.49 7.55
CA GLY A 189 12.29 -7.62 6.63
C GLY A 189 10.93 -8.17 6.18
N THR A 190 10.20 -7.42 5.38
CA THR A 190 8.85 -7.74 4.91
C THR A 190 8.91 -8.31 3.50
N SER A 191 8.22 -9.42 3.28
CA SER A 191 7.95 -9.97 1.95
C SER A 191 6.46 -9.89 1.67
N TRP A 192 6.13 -9.63 0.42
CA TRP A 192 4.75 -9.52 -0.04
C TRP A 192 4.45 -10.63 -1.03
N GLY A 193 3.27 -11.19 -0.95
CA GLY A 193 2.84 -12.24 -1.86
C GLY A 193 1.34 -12.32 -1.96
N ALA A 194 0.87 -12.98 -3.01
CA ALA A 194 -0.53 -13.32 -3.21
C ALA A 194 -0.65 -14.76 -3.72
N VAL A 195 -1.72 -15.41 -3.34
CA VAL A 195 -2.06 -16.74 -3.78
C VAL A 195 -3.37 -16.66 -4.54
N TYR A 196 -3.38 -17.22 -5.72
CA TYR A 196 -4.56 -17.29 -6.57
C TYR A 196 -4.90 -18.77 -6.80
N ALA A 197 -6.12 -19.16 -6.44
CA ALA A 197 -6.69 -20.44 -6.81
C ALA A 197 -7.59 -20.27 -8.04
N GLN A 198 -7.35 -21.09 -9.07
CA GLN A 198 -8.22 -21.16 -10.24
C GLN A 198 -8.79 -22.56 -10.32
N PHE A 199 -10.10 -22.67 -10.40
CA PHE A 199 -10.81 -23.93 -10.53
C PHE A 199 -12.02 -23.75 -11.44
N MET A 200 -12.43 -24.84 -12.06
CA MET A 200 -13.67 -24.90 -12.83
C MET A 200 -14.79 -25.36 -11.92
N GLN A 201 -15.90 -24.67 -11.95
CA GLN A 201 -17.11 -25.02 -11.21
C GLN A 201 -18.30 -24.96 -12.17
N GLN A 202 -19.25 -25.86 -12.01
CA GLN A 202 -20.49 -25.78 -12.78
C GLN A 202 -21.28 -24.55 -12.31
N SER A 203 -21.98 -23.88 -13.23
CA SER A 203 -22.71 -22.64 -12.91
C SER A 203 -23.78 -22.84 -11.84
N ASP A 204 -24.37 -24.02 -11.79
CA ASP A 204 -25.41 -24.36 -10.81
C ASP A 204 -24.87 -24.52 -9.38
N ASP A 205 -23.56 -24.78 -9.26
CA ASP A 205 -22.88 -24.91 -7.96
C ASP A 205 -22.30 -23.58 -7.44
N VAL A 206 -22.37 -22.52 -8.25
CA VAL A 206 -21.89 -21.19 -7.84
C VAL A 206 -22.91 -20.56 -6.89
N ALA A 207 -22.51 -20.38 -5.65
CA ALA A 207 -23.35 -19.70 -4.66
C ALA A 207 -23.60 -18.25 -5.05
N ASP A 208 -24.83 -17.79 -4.91
CA ASP A 208 -25.19 -16.38 -5.11
C ASP A 208 -24.41 -15.50 -4.13
N ALA A 209 -23.81 -14.46 -4.67
CA ALA A 209 -23.09 -13.47 -3.88
C ALA A 209 -23.72 -12.09 -4.04
N ALA A 210 -24.08 -11.46 -2.92
CA ALA A 210 -24.63 -10.11 -2.90
C ALA A 210 -23.77 -9.19 -2.03
N MET A 211 -23.42 -8.02 -2.56
CA MET A 211 -22.75 -6.96 -1.82
C MET A 211 -23.61 -5.68 -1.90
N GLY A 212 -24.71 -5.66 -1.11
CA GLY A 212 -25.62 -4.50 -1.05
C GLY A 212 -26.67 -4.43 -2.16
N MET A 213 -26.54 -5.21 -3.23
CA MET A 213 -27.56 -5.35 -4.28
C MET A 213 -27.69 -6.82 -4.66
N THR A 214 -28.93 -7.28 -4.85
CA THR A 214 -29.25 -8.60 -5.36
C THR A 214 -29.90 -8.48 -6.71
N VAL A 215 -29.43 -9.25 -7.69
CA VAL A 215 -30.02 -9.32 -9.04
C VAL A 215 -30.63 -10.70 -9.20
N VAL A 216 -31.94 -10.76 -9.45
CA VAL A 216 -32.66 -11.99 -9.76
C VAL A 216 -33.05 -11.93 -11.24
N ARG A 217 -32.76 -13.01 -11.96
CA ARG A 217 -33.17 -13.18 -13.35
C ARG A 217 -34.22 -14.27 -13.44
N GLU A 218 -35.39 -13.92 -13.92
CA GLU A 218 -36.46 -14.86 -14.20
C GLU A 218 -36.74 -14.93 -15.71
N VAL A 219 -36.94 -16.11 -16.22
CA VAL A 219 -37.39 -16.34 -17.60
C VAL A 219 -38.85 -16.76 -17.52
N LEU A 220 -39.72 -15.87 -17.94
CA LEU A 220 -41.15 -16.15 -18.02
C LEU A 220 -41.48 -16.66 -19.43
N LYS A 221 -42.29 -17.70 -19.53
CA LYS A 221 -42.87 -18.18 -20.78
C LYS A 221 -44.21 -17.49 -20.95
N ASP A 222 -44.33 -16.75 -22.04
CA ASP A 222 -45.64 -16.21 -22.43
C ASP A 222 -46.62 -17.35 -22.71
N GLY A 223 -47.77 -17.29 -22.02
CA GLY A 223 -48.81 -18.29 -22.11
C GLY A 223 -49.67 -18.11 -23.37
#